data_43d9a26ef97de02891c78e6d4f812cba
#
_entry.id   43d9a26ef97de02891c78e6d4f812cba
#
_cell.length_a   1.000
_cell.length_b   1.000
_cell.length_c   1.000
_cell.angle_alpha   90.00
_cell.angle_beta   90.00
_cell.angle_gamma   90.00
#
_symmetry.space_group_name_H-M   'P 1'
#
loop_
_entity.id
_entity.type
_entity.pdbx_description
1 polymer ?
#
loop_
_entity_poly.entity_id
_entity_poly.type
_entity_poly.pdbx_seq_one_letter_code
_entity_poly.pdbx_strand_id
1 'polypeptide(L)'
;MVMGRKSKKRVTPSTRVGRPHIPSAVKRDLWIAAAGRCEFPTCNKPLWYDRTGLSEGNYSEMAHIVAATPNGPRGDAVNSPQLVTDISNLLLLCPEHNTMIDLHKEEYSVDRLLQIKRERELAIKKLLDDLCSGRTTVIRYSSTVGGSVSDLSNASIRATLFPRVPHEEDFIELQYNERVHDGDVEGLQTVSDDLQMNVSEKMSRKSREGELHLPLSVFARGRIPLLISLGRALCATDGYTVYQPHRDTGSWRWAEETGGDLTPNEDVRVVRPSNPGTSAIPAVAVSISGNVSQDEIEDIIGKDICLYTIVAGVPGADFMHYESQLRRFRDIWSQLMGEIREISPKVQNLPIFSAVPVSVAVQMGIQHIQADPCWLIYELRTTKNGWEKAIELR
;
A
#
# COMPACT_ATOMS: atom_id res chain seq x y z
N MET A 1 -43.11 77.42 -43.14
CA MET A 1 -42.99 76.01 -43.40
C MET A 1 -42.08 75.41 -42.28
N VAL A 2 -42.68 74.93 -41.23
CA VAL A 2 -41.96 74.49 -39.98
C VAL A 2 -41.89 72.96 -40.02
N MET A 3 -40.65 72.40 -40.14
CA MET A 3 -40.42 70.98 -40.09
C MET A 3 -40.34 70.52 -38.65
N GLY A 4 -41.24 69.61 -38.25
CA GLY A 4 -41.31 69.01 -36.94
C GLY A 4 -40.18 68.01 -36.74
N ARG A 5 -39.38 68.18 -35.66
CA ARG A 5 -38.38 67.22 -35.18
C ARG A 5 -39.06 66.05 -34.44
N LYS A 6 -38.98 64.83 -34.98
CA LYS A 6 -39.36 63.60 -34.26
C LYS A 6 -38.35 63.27 -33.15
N SER A 7 -38.82 63.25 -31.92
CA SER A 7 -38.07 62.81 -30.70
C SER A 7 -37.77 61.32 -30.79
N LYS A 8 -36.48 60.94 -30.78
CA LYS A 8 -36.03 59.54 -30.58
C LYS A 8 -36.20 59.16 -29.11
N LYS A 9 -37.05 58.19 -28.83
CA LYS A 9 -37.12 57.53 -27.49
C LYS A 9 -35.77 57.00 -27.13
N ARG A 10 -35.23 57.45 -25.98
CA ARG A 10 -34.04 56.88 -25.33
C ARG A 10 -34.37 55.44 -24.87
N VAL A 11 -33.69 54.44 -25.39
CA VAL A 11 -33.68 53.07 -24.88
C VAL A 11 -32.92 53.09 -23.55
N THR A 12 -33.61 52.82 -22.47
CA THR A 12 -32.98 52.64 -21.14
C THR A 12 -32.00 51.49 -21.18
N PRO A 13 -30.79 51.60 -20.59
CA PRO A 13 -29.85 50.50 -20.54
C PRO A 13 -30.43 49.35 -19.71
N SER A 14 -30.38 48.13 -20.23
CA SER A 14 -30.67 46.92 -19.48
C SER A 14 -29.80 46.93 -18.24
N THR A 15 -30.40 46.82 -17.08
CA THR A 15 -29.72 46.57 -15.82
C THR A 15 -28.93 45.26 -15.97
N ARG A 16 -27.62 45.34 -16.14
CA ARG A 16 -26.73 44.20 -15.96
C ARG A 16 -26.90 43.75 -14.52
N VAL A 17 -27.58 42.66 -14.29
CA VAL A 17 -27.58 41.96 -13.00
C VAL A 17 -26.12 41.62 -12.70
N GLY A 18 -25.53 42.29 -11.70
CA GLY A 18 -24.15 42.06 -11.31
C GLY A 18 -23.96 40.60 -10.95
N ARG A 19 -22.80 40.03 -11.28
CA ARG A 19 -22.42 38.66 -10.78
C ARG A 19 -22.67 38.62 -9.28
N PRO A 20 -23.38 37.60 -8.75
CA PRO A 20 -23.61 37.48 -7.32
C PRO A 20 -22.29 37.40 -6.57
N HIS A 21 -22.21 38.12 -5.44
CA HIS A 21 -21.01 38.24 -4.65
C HIS A 21 -20.84 36.95 -3.79
N ILE A 22 -19.81 36.14 -4.07
CA ILE A 22 -19.43 35.02 -3.25
C ILE A 22 -18.66 35.54 -2.02
N PRO A 23 -19.06 35.23 -0.76
CA PRO A 23 -18.39 35.67 0.45
C PRO A 23 -16.91 35.26 0.49
N SER A 24 -16.06 36.09 1.09
CA SER A 24 -14.61 35.81 1.19
C SER A 24 -14.30 34.50 1.93
N ALA A 25 -15.12 34.14 2.94
CA ALA A 25 -14.99 32.87 3.66
C ALA A 25 -15.21 31.67 2.71
N VAL A 26 -16.27 31.70 1.91
CA VAL A 26 -16.57 30.64 0.94
C VAL A 26 -15.46 30.51 -0.11
N LYS A 27 -14.93 31.64 -0.58
CA LYS A 27 -13.79 31.66 -1.50
C LYS A 27 -12.56 30.99 -0.90
N ARG A 28 -12.22 31.36 0.35
CA ARG A 28 -11.09 30.77 1.08
C ARG A 28 -11.27 29.28 1.28
N ASP A 29 -12.46 28.86 1.72
CA ASP A 29 -12.74 27.48 2.02
C ASP A 29 -12.69 26.60 0.75
N LEU A 30 -13.18 27.12 -0.39
CA LEU A 30 -13.05 26.47 -1.69
C LEU A 30 -11.57 26.35 -2.13
N TRP A 31 -10.77 27.40 -1.93
CA TRP A 31 -9.34 27.35 -2.23
C TRP A 31 -8.60 26.30 -1.37
N ILE A 32 -8.97 26.16 -0.11
CA ILE A 32 -8.41 25.15 0.80
C ILE A 32 -8.80 23.75 0.33
N ALA A 33 -10.09 23.52 0.06
CA ALA A 33 -10.60 22.22 -0.36
C ALA A 33 -9.97 21.72 -1.67
N ALA A 34 -9.75 22.66 -2.62
CA ALA A 34 -9.10 22.38 -3.91
C ALA A 34 -7.56 22.38 -3.84
N ALA A 35 -6.94 22.64 -2.65
CA ALA A 35 -5.50 22.87 -2.49
C ALA A 35 -4.94 23.93 -3.48
N GLY A 36 -5.74 24.96 -3.83
CA GLY A 36 -5.37 26.01 -4.77
C GLY A 36 -5.16 25.54 -6.21
N ARG A 37 -5.69 24.39 -6.60
CA ARG A 37 -5.48 23.77 -7.91
C ARG A 37 -6.78 23.57 -8.66
N CYS A 38 -6.70 23.48 -9.98
CA CYS A 38 -7.84 23.18 -10.82
C CYS A 38 -8.39 21.77 -10.48
N GLU A 39 -9.68 21.71 -10.12
CA GLU A 39 -10.36 20.46 -9.73
C GLU A 39 -10.78 19.60 -10.92
N PHE A 40 -10.62 20.10 -12.15
CA PHE A 40 -10.95 19.32 -13.34
C PHE A 40 -10.08 18.06 -13.42
N PRO A 41 -10.65 16.88 -13.74
CA PRO A 41 -9.91 15.62 -13.86
C PRO A 41 -8.69 15.79 -14.76
N THR A 42 -7.55 15.23 -14.35
CA THR A 42 -6.27 15.28 -15.09
C THR A 42 -5.58 16.65 -15.20
N CYS A 43 -6.21 17.77 -14.83
CA CYS A 43 -5.60 19.11 -14.96
C CYS A 43 -4.55 19.41 -13.90
N ASN A 44 -4.94 19.43 -12.65
CA ASN A 44 -4.07 19.69 -11.47
C ASN A 44 -3.18 20.97 -11.55
N LYS A 45 -3.51 21.94 -12.44
CA LYS A 45 -2.74 23.20 -12.54
C LYS A 45 -2.81 23.99 -11.23
N PRO A 46 -1.69 24.52 -10.71
CA PRO A 46 -1.72 25.54 -9.66
C PRO A 46 -2.39 26.82 -10.19
N LEU A 47 -3.22 27.45 -9.37
CA LEU A 47 -4.01 28.62 -9.77
C LEU A 47 -3.50 29.94 -9.16
N TRP A 48 -2.36 29.90 -8.48
CA TRP A 48 -1.65 31.07 -7.94
C TRP A 48 -0.44 31.50 -8.79
N TYR A 49 -0.21 30.86 -9.92
CA TYR A 49 0.77 31.22 -10.94
C TYR A 49 0.11 31.31 -12.31
N ASP A 50 0.68 32.13 -13.18
CA ASP A 50 0.31 32.17 -14.59
C ASP A 50 0.74 30.84 -15.30
N ARG A 51 0.38 30.73 -16.59
CA ARG A 51 0.71 29.53 -17.41
C ARG A 51 2.21 29.27 -17.57
N THR A 52 3.02 30.31 -17.41
CA THR A 52 4.48 30.23 -17.55
C THR A 52 5.16 29.99 -16.22
N GLY A 53 4.46 30.08 -15.09
CA GLY A 53 5.02 29.98 -13.73
C GLY A 53 5.88 31.18 -13.34
N LEU A 54 5.85 32.27 -14.10
CA LEU A 54 6.71 33.43 -13.89
C LEU A 54 6.01 34.54 -13.06
N SER A 55 4.69 34.58 -13.04
CA SER A 55 3.93 35.62 -12.35
C SER A 55 2.95 35.06 -11.35
N GLU A 56 3.07 35.46 -10.08
CA GLU A 56 2.11 35.15 -9.04
C GLU A 56 0.80 35.96 -9.23
N GLY A 57 -0.32 35.32 -8.93
CA GLY A 57 -1.63 35.94 -9.04
C GLY A 57 -2.77 34.96 -8.87
N ASN A 58 -4.00 35.47 -8.83
CA ASN A 58 -5.18 34.60 -8.81
C ASN A 58 -5.67 34.33 -10.23
N TYR A 59 -5.42 33.14 -10.74
CA TYR A 59 -5.82 32.67 -12.07
C TYR A 59 -6.96 31.66 -12.01
N SER A 60 -7.72 31.66 -10.90
CA SER A 60 -8.86 30.76 -10.72
C SER A 60 -10.16 31.39 -11.18
N GLU A 61 -11.04 30.52 -11.65
CA GLU A 61 -12.47 30.80 -11.81
C GLU A 61 -13.26 29.95 -10.81
N MET A 62 -14.22 30.58 -10.12
CA MET A 62 -15.17 29.89 -9.26
C MET A 62 -16.38 29.49 -10.09
N ALA A 63 -16.36 28.27 -10.59
CA ALA A 63 -17.38 27.74 -11.48
C ALA A 63 -18.60 27.27 -10.69
N HIS A 64 -19.78 27.76 -11.01
CA HIS A 64 -21.00 27.23 -10.44
C HIS A 64 -21.41 25.93 -11.14
N ILE A 65 -21.71 24.91 -10.37
CA ILE A 65 -22.24 23.62 -10.87
C ILE A 65 -23.67 23.84 -11.38
N VAL A 66 -24.56 24.34 -10.53
CA VAL A 66 -25.84 24.92 -10.93
C VAL A 66 -25.64 26.42 -11.05
N ALA A 67 -25.87 26.99 -12.21
CA ALA A 67 -25.58 28.39 -12.47
C ALA A 67 -26.23 29.33 -11.44
N ALA A 68 -25.57 30.49 -11.19
CA ALA A 68 -26.06 31.51 -10.26
C ALA A 68 -27.40 32.16 -10.68
N THR A 69 -27.80 31.96 -11.94
CA THR A 69 -29.08 32.48 -12.48
C THR A 69 -29.82 31.34 -13.18
N PRO A 70 -31.18 31.36 -13.16
CA PRO A 70 -31.97 30.31 -13.79
C PRO A 70 -31.70 30.10 -15.28
N ASN A 71 -31.28 31.12 -15.98
CA ASN A 71 -31.01 31.09 -17.43
C ASN A 71 -29.56 30.74 -17.77
N GLY A 72 -28.70 30.51 -16.77
CA GLY A 72 -27.30 30.11 -16.96
C GLY A 72 -27.13 28.61 -17.25
N PRO A 73 -25.88 28.16 -17.50
CA PRO A 73 -25.59 26.73 -17.70
C PRO A 73 -26.06 25.89 -16.50
N ARG A 74 -26.87 24.84 -16.73
CA ARG A 74 -27.42 23.99 -15.70
C ARG A 74 -28.23 24.72 -14.61
N GLY A 75 -28.71 25.94 -14.90
CA GLY A 75 -29.49 26.75 -13.97
C GLY A 75 -30.96 26.32 -13.93
N ASP A 76 -31.62 26.53 -12.78
CA ASP A 76 -33.06 26.37 -12.61
C ASP A 76 -33.64 27.46 -11.68
N ALA A 77 -34.97 27.64 -11.70
CA ALA A 77 -35.61 28.70 -10.97
C ALA A 77 -35.62 28.53 -9.44
N VAL A 78 -35.48 27.32 -8.95
CA VAL A 78 -35.53 26.99 -7.52
C VAL A 78 -34.14 26.97 -6.92
N ASN A 79 -33.21 26.18 -7.53
CA ASN A 79 -31.90 25.93 -6.96
C ASN A 79 -30.91 27.05 -7.19
N SER A 80 -30.97 27.74 -8.33
CA SER A 80 -30.01 28.81 -8.66
C SER A 80 -29.91 29.92 -7.58
N PRO A 81 -31.01 30.48 -7.04
CA PRO A 81 -30.91 31.50 -6.01
C PRO A 81 -30.39 30.94 -4.66
N GLN A 82 -30.68 29.68 -4.35
CA GLN A 82 -30.35 29.07 -3.07
C GLN A 82 -28.89 28.62 -3.01
N LEU A 83 -28.32 28.16 -4.13
CA LEU A 83 -26.99 27.56 -4.20
C LEU A 83 -25.90 28.55 -4.64
N VAL A 84 -26.22 29.80 -4.86
CA VAL A 84 -25.29 30.81 -5.42
C VAL A 84 -24.04 31.05 -4.58
N THR A 85 -24.14 30.87 -3.25
CA THR A 85 -23.00 31.01 -2.31
C THR A 85 -22.67 29.73 -1.59
N ASP A 86 -23.29 28.62 -1.97
CA ASP A 86 -23.03 27.33 -1.36
C ASP A 86 -21.74 26.74 -1.93
N ILE A 87 -20.77 26.41 -1.05
CA ILE A 87 -19.50 25.82 -1.44
C ILE A 87 -19.67 24.47 -2.16
N SER A 88 -20.72 23.70 -1.82
CA SER A 88 -21.00 22.42 -2.48
C SER A 88 -21.36 22.58 -3.94
N ASN A 89 -21.81 23.77 -4.34
CA ASN A 89 -22.16 24.14 -5.71
C ASN A 89 -21.03 24.85 -6.48
N LEU A 90 -19.82 24.92 -5.92
CA LEU A 90 -18.70 25.64 -6.50
C LEU A 90 -17.52 24.69 -6.79
N LEU A 91 -16.91 24.83 -7.96
CA LEU A 91 -15.64 24.22 -8.33
C LEU A 91 -14.58 25.30 -8.52
N LEU A 92 -13.36 25.04 -8.10
CA LEU A 92 -12.19 25.88 -8.40
C LEU A 92 -11.55 25.40 -9.70
N LEU A 93 -11.65 26.17 -10.76
CA LEU A 93 -11.17 25.77 -12.08
C LEU A 93 -10.20 26.78 -12.67
N CYS A 94 -9.37 26.34 -13.61
CA CYS A 94 -8.68 27.27 -14.49
C CYS A 94 -9.66 27.83 -15.55
N PRO A 95 -9.40 28.98 -16.15
CA PRO A 95 -10.31 29.62 -17.13
C PRO A 95 -10.66 28.70 -18.30
N GLU A 96 -9.74 27.87 -18.76
CA GLU A 96 -9.95 26.92 -19.85
C GLU A 96 -11.03 25.90 -19.52
N HIS A 97 -10.92 25.26 -18.33
CA HIS A 97 -11.88 24.25 -17.91
C HIS A 97 -13.21 24.83 -17.47
N ASN A 98 -13.21 26.04 -16.88
CA ASN A 98 -14.46 26.76 -16.61
C ASN A 98 -15.25 27.02 -17.91
N THR A 99 -14.56 27.49 -18.96
CA THR A 99 -15.20 27.70 -20.25
C THR A 99 -15.71 26.41 -20.87
N MET A 100 -14.92 25.33 -20.77
CA MET A 100 -15.24 24.02 -21.34
C MET A 100 -16.51 23.42 -20.74
N ILE A 101 -16.65 23.41 -19.41
CA ILE A 101 -17.84 22.83 -18.74
C ILE A 101 -19.13 23.61 -19.05
N ASP A 102 -19.03 24.91 -19.36
CA ASP A 102 -20.17 25.72 -19.68
C ASP A 102 -20.57 25.59 -21.15
N LEU A 103 -19.61 25.38 -22.06
CA LEU A 103 -19.87 25.14 -23.48
C LEU A 103 -20.45 23.74 -23.73
N HIS A 104 -20.01 22.73 -22.96
CA HIS A 104 -20.41 21.34 -23.11
C HIS A 104 -21.32 20.89 -21.96
N LYS A 105 -22.35 21.68 -21.65
CA LYS A 105 -23.25 21.46 -20.50
C LYS A 105 -23.99 20.12 -20.50
N GLU A 106 -24.20 19.52 -21.67
CA GLU A 106 -24.84 18.21 -21.82
C GLU A 106 -23.91 17.07 -21.34
N GLU A 107 -22.61 17.21 -21.60
CA GLU A 107 -21.59 16.28 -21.14
C GLU A 107 -21.25 16.47 -19.66
N TYR A 108 -21.19 17.74 -19.22
CA TYR A 108 -20.91 18.12 -17.83
C TYR A 108 -22.21 18.46 -17.09
N SER A 109 -23.03 17.43 -16.87
CA SER A 109 -24.26 17.55 -16.08
C SER A 109 -23.98 17.92 -14.61
N VAL A 110 -24.99 18.35 -13.86
CA VAL A 110 -24.89 18.65 -12.43
C VAL A 110 -24.31 17.48 -11.66
N ASP A 111 -24.82 16.26 -11.87
CA ASP A 111 -24.36 15.05 -11.18
C ASP A 111 -22.89 14.75 -11.48
N ARG A 112 -22.47 14.91 -12.74
CA ARG A 112 -21.10 14.70 -13.17
C ARG A 112 -20.14 15.69 -12.49
N LEU A 113 -20.49 16.96 -12.43
CA LEU A 113 -19.67 18.00 -11.78
C LEU A 113 -19.62 17.80 -10.25
N LEU A 114 -20.71 17.40 -9.61
CA LEU A 114 -20.74 17.04 -8.19
C LEU A 114 -19.86 15.82 -7.90
N GLN A 115 -19.84 14.85 -8.80
CA GLN A 115 -18.95 13.68 -8.68
C GLN A 115 -17.48 14.12 -8.79
N ILE A 116 -17.10 14.91 -9.80
CA ILE A 116 -15.74 15.44 -9.98
C ILE A 116 -15.28 16.17 -8.73
N LYS A 117 -16.12 17.07 -8.17
CA LYS A 117 -15.82 17.78 -6.93
C LYS A 117 -15.53 16.84 -5.78
N ARG A 118 -16.45 15.91 -5.50
CA ARG A 118 -16.31 14.95 -4.38
C ARG A 118 -15.05 14.11 -4.50
N GLU A 119 -14.80 13.53 -5.67
CA GLU A 119 -13.62 12.69 -5.92
C GLU A 119 -12.33 13.47 -5.72
N ARG A 120 -12.29 14.72 -6.22
CA ARG A 120 -11.10 15.56 -6.13
C ARG A 120 -10.80 16.01 -4.70
N GLU A 121 -11.79 16.56 -4.00
CA GLU A 121 -11.63 17.03 -2.62
C GLU A 121 -11.30 15.87 -1.66
N LEU A 122 -11.92 14.70 -1.87
CA LEU A 122 -11.61 13.50 -1.08
C LEU A 122 -10.17 13.02 -1.31
N ALA A 123 -9.71 13.02 -2.55
CA ALA A 123 -8.33 12.66 -2.88
C ALA A 123 -7.31 13.61 -2.23
N ILE A 124 -7.57 14.93 -2.28
CA ILE A 124 -6.74 15.95 -1.64
C ILE A 124 -6.71 15.74 -0.11
N LYS A 125 -7.89 15.56 0.50
CA LYS A 125 -7.99 15.32 1.95
C LYS A 125 -7.20 14.09 2.34
N LYS A 126 -7.38 12.97 1.64
CA LYS A 126 -6.65 11.73 1.89
C LYS A 126 -5.14 11.94 1.81
N LEU A 127 -4.65 12.62 0.77
CA LEU A 127 -3.23 12.93 0.62
C LEU A 127 -2.67 13.76 1.78
N LEU A 128 -3.43 14.75 2.25
CA LEU A 128 -2.99 15.61 3.35
C LEU A 128 -3.04 14.89 4.71
N ASP A 129 -4.08 14.09 4.94
CA ASP A 129 -4.21 13.26 6.14
C ASP A 129 -3.08 12.21 6.19
N ASP A 130 -2.75 11.61 5.04
CA ASP A 130 -1.66 10.64 4.90
C ASP A 130 -0.26 11.30 5.09
N LEU A 131 -0.06 12.56 4.69
CA LEU A 131 1.18 13.31 4.96
C LEU A 131 1.42 13.55 6.45
N CYS A 132 0.37 13.70 7.25
CA CYS A 132 0.48 13.90 8.70
C CYS A 132 0.87 12.62 9.46
N SER A 133 0.61 11.43 8.90
CA SER A 133 0.90 10.12 9.52
C SER A 133 2.20 9.47 9.02
N GLY A 134 3.03 10.12 8.26
CA GLY A 134 3.72 9.59 7.12
C GLY A 134 5.23 9.51 7.13
N ARG A 135 5.97 9.56 8.25
CA ARG A 135 7.39 9.15 8.22
C ARG A 135 7.55 7.68 8.55
N THR A 136 8.46 7.01 7.85
CA THR A 136 8.76 5.59 8.06
C THR A 136 10.24 5.33 7.93
N THR A 137 10.78 4.44 8.75
CA THR A 137 12.14 3.93 8.58
C THR A 137 12.10 2.80 7.55
N VAL A 138 12.90 2.92 6.49
CA VAL A 138 12.94 1.93 5.42
C VAL A 138 14.03 0.91 5.66
N ILE A 139 13.66 -0.36 5.64
CA ILE A 139 14.60 -1.49 5.60
C ILE A 139 14.60 -2.06 4.19
N ARG A 140 15.77 -2.08 3.57
CA ARG A 140 16.01 -2.67 2.27
C ARG A 140 16.95 -3.87 2.42
N TYR A 141 16.42 -5.07 2.19
CA TYR A 141 17.18 -6.29 2.19
C TYR A 141 17.28 -6.89 0.80
N SER A 142 18.47 -7.25 0.38
CA SER A 142 18.67 -8.03 -0.84
C SER A 142 19.76 -9.08 -0.63
N SER A 143 19.46 -10.32 -1.04
CA SER A 143 20.45 -11.37 -1.25
C SER A 143 20.37 -11.87 -2.69
N THR A 144 21.43 -12.46 -3.19
CA THR A 144 21.51 -12.93 -4.59
C THR A 144 20.52 -14.10 -4.77
N VAL A 145 19.46 -13.86 -5.55
CA VAL A 145 18.57 -14.92 -6.04
C VAL A 145 18.49 -14.77 -7.54
N GLY A 146 18.77 -15.84 -8.27
CA GLY A 146 18.79 -15.83 -9.73
C GLY A 146 17.58 -15.13 -10.37
N GLY A 147 17.84 -14.14 -11.22
CA GLY A 147 16.93 -13.66 -12.24
C GLY A 147 15.67 -12.88 -11.87
N SER A 148 15.50 -12.39 -10.64
CA SER A 148 14.27 -11.66 -10.27
C SER A 148 14.25 -10.21 -10.79
N VAL A 149 13.07 -9.77 -11.22
CA VAL A 149 12.80 -8.53 -11.97
C VAL A 149 12.40 -7.34 -11.09
N SER A 150 12.12 -7.53 -9.79
CA SER A 150 11.63 -6.44 -8.94
C SER A 150 12.72 -5.43 -8.63
N ASP A 151 12.46 -4.17 -8.97
CA ASP A 151 13.38 -3.06 -8.73
C ASP A 151 13.33 -2.62 -7.26
N LEU A 152 14.47 -2.75 -6.55
CA LEU A 152 14.69 -2.25 -5.19
C LEU A 152 15.38 -0.87 -5.18
N SER A 153 15.32 -0.11 -6.28
CA SER A 153 15.89 1.23 -6.32
C SER A 153 15.20 2.19 -5.34
N ASN A 154 15.91 3.24 -4.93
CA ASN A 154 15.35 4.29 -4.10
C ASN A 154 14.11 4.92 -4.73
N ALA A 155 14.08 5.05 -6.07
CA ALA A 155 12.95 5.61 -6.80
C ALA A 155 11.71 4.72 -6.70
N SER A 156 11.85 3.40 -6.91
CA SER A 156 10.76 2.42 -6.81
C SER A 156 10.18 2.35 -5.39
N ILE A 157 11.05 2.31 -4.38
CA ILE A 157 10.65 2.29 -2.97
C ILE A 157 9.91 3.57 -2.59
N ARG A 158 10.44 4.76 -2.95
CA ARG A 158 9.79 6.05 -2.67
C ARG A 158 8.43 6.17 -3.37
N ALA A 159 8.32 5.71 -4.62
CA ALA A 159 7.06 5.68 -5.35
C ALA A 159 6.01 4.75 -4.68
N THR A 160 6.46 3.62 -4.14
CA THR A 160 5.60 2.68 -3.41
C THR A 160 5.10 3.27 -2.09
N LEU A 161 5.99 3.93 -1.36
CA LEU A 161 5.67 4.51 -0.05
C LEU A 161 4.70 5.67 -0.14
N PHE A 162 4.73 6.43 -1.24
CA PHE A 162 3.91 7.64 -1.35
C PHE A 162 2.43 7.36 -1.04
N PRO A 163 1.78 8.18 -0.16
CA PRO A 163 2.21 9.49 0.36
C PRO A 163 3.16 9.45 1.58
N ARG A 164 3.43 8.31 2.19
CA ARG A 164 4.46 8.22 3.23
C ARG A 164 5.82 8.61 2.67
N VAL A 165 6.68 9.16 3.53
CA VAL A 165 8.03 9.54 3.16
C VAL A 165 9.04 8.81 4.04
N PRO A 166 10.18 8.36 3.49
CA PRO A 166 11.27 7.86 4.31
C PRO A 166 11.71 8.92 5.32
N HIS A 167 12.02 8.51 6.54
CA HIS A 167 12.51 9.41 7.57
C HIS A 167 13.88 9.99 7.22
N GLU A 168 14.73 9.15 6.63
CA GLU A 168 16.06 9.51 6.20
C GLU A 168 16.20 9.38 4.68
N GLU A 169 17.19 10.07 4.12
CA GLU A 169 17.56 9.89 2.72
C GLU A 169 18.16 8.51 2.47
N ASP A 170 18.92 8.00 3.46
CA ASP A 170 19.56 6.69 3.40
C ASP A 170 18.72 5.63 4.11
N PHE A 171 18.43 4.56 3.40
CA PHE A 171 17.72 3.40 3.93
C PHE A 171 18.65 2.55 4.80
N ILE A 172 18.07 1.78 5.74
CA ILE A 172 18.81 0.71 6.40
C ILE A 172 19.05 -0.38 5.38
N GLU A 173 20.24 -0.38 4.80
CA GLU A 173 20.63 -1.38 3.80
C GLU A 173 21.24 -2.61 4.45
N LEU A 174 20.74 -3.76 4.03
CA LEU A 174 21.19 -5.08 4.42
C LEU A 174 21.46 -5.86 3.12
N GLN A 175 22.66 -5.66 2.57
CA GLN A 175 23.09 -6.37 1.37
C GLN A 175 24.02 -7.51 1.78
N TYR A 176 23.67 -8.71 1.40
CA TYR A 176 24.54 -9.86 1.51
C TYR A 176 24.86 -10.36 0.11
N ASN A 177 26.06 -10.04 -0.36
CA ASN A 177 26.63 -10.69 -1.53
C ASN A 177 27.03 -12.09 -1.10
N GLU A 178 26.14 -13.05 -1.33
CA GLU A 178 26.42 -14.43 -1.06
C GLU A 178 27.65 -14.87 -1.85
N ARG A 179 28.78 -14.99 -1.18
CA ARG A 179 29.91 -15.79 -1.68
C ARG A 179 29.62 -17.30 -1.59
N VAL A 180 28.44 -17.64 -1.08
CA VAL A 180 27.90 -19.00 -1.07
C VAL A 180 27.44 -19.27 -2.49
N HIS A 181 28.04 -20.27 -3.15
CA HIS A 181 27.65 -20.68 -4.50
C HIS A 181 26.14 -20.87 -4.57
N ASP A 182 25.53 -20.31 -5.61
CA ASP A 182 24.11 -20.45 -5.92
C ASP A 182 23.74 -21.94 -5.82
N GLY A 183 23.06 -22.30 -4.75
CA GLY A 183 22.69 -23.69 -4.53
C GLY A 183 23.24 -24.36 -3.28
N ASP A 184 24.14 -23.76 -2.49
CA ASP A 184 24.61 -24.39 -1.25
C ASP A 184 23.89 -23.86 -0.02
N VAL A 185 23.43 -24.75 0.88
CA VAL A 185 22.86 -24.39 2.19
C VAL A 185 23.98 -24.20 3.24
N GLU A 186 25.17 -24.71 2.96
CA GLU A 186 26.34 -24.44 3.78
C GLU A 186 26.65 -22.96 3.78
N GLY A 187 26.70 -22.36 4.96
CA GLY A 187 26.91 -20.92 5.11
C GLY A 187 25.63 -20.09 5.27
N LEU A 188 24.44 -20.58 4.94
CA LEU A 188 23.19 -19.85 5.21
C LEU A 188 22.99 -19.57 6.69
N GLN A 189 23.39 -20.48 7.57
CA GLN A 189 23.35 -20.25 9.01
C GLN A 189 24.23 -19.06 9.40
N THR A 190 25.46 -19.00 8.91
CA THR A 190 26.37 -17.86 9.18
C THR A 190 25.80 -16.56 8.68
N VAL A 191 25.23 -16.53 7.45
CA VAL A 191 24.57 -15.35 6.89
C VAL A 191 23.35 -14.95 7.73
N SER A 192 22.57 -15.93 8.21
CA SER A 192 21.43 -15.69 9.10
C SER A 192 21.85 -15.05 10.41
N ASP A 193 22.91 -15.56 11.04
CA ASP A 193 23.43 -15.05 12.31
C ASP A 193 24.01 -13.62 12.15
N ASP A 194 24.77 -13.39 11.10
CA ASP A 194 25.29 -12.07 10.74
C ASP A 194 24.14 -11.08 10.46
N LEU A 195 23.10 -11.51 9.76
CA LEU A 195 21.93 -10.70 9.47
C LEU A 195 21.23 -10.25 10.75
N GLN A 196 20.99 -11.18 11.69
CA GLN A 196 20.34 -10.88 12.98
C GLN A 196 21.18 -9.90 13.80
N MET A 197 22.50 -10.09 13.86
CA MET A 197 23.42 -9.18 14.55
C MET A 197 23.38 -7.77 13.93
N ASN A 198 23.53 -7.66 12.62
CA ASN A 198 23.51 -6.38 11.90
C ASN A 198 22.21 -5.61 12.06
N VAL A 199 21.05 -6.31 12.00
CA VAL A 199 19.74 -5.69 12.24
C VAL A 199 19.67 -5.20 13.67
N SER A 200 20.02 -6.02 14.65
CA SER A 200 20.00 -5.68 16.08
C SER A 200 20.87 -4.45 16.38
N GLU A 201 22.08 -4.39 15.83
CA GLU A 201 22.99 -3.25 16.00
C GLU A 201 22.42 -1.96 15.40
N LYS A 202 21.93 -2.02 14.15
CA LYS A 202 21.34 -0.86 13.45
C LYS A 202 20.09 -0.36 14.17
N MET A 203 19.20 -1.27 14.62
CA MET A 203 18.00 -0.92 15.35
C MET A 203 18.32 -0.34 16.74
N SER A 204 19.32 -0.89 17.44
CA SER A 204 19.78 -0.35 18.74
C SER A 204 20.39 1.06 18.60
N ARG A 205 21.07 1.33 17.49
CA ARG A 205 21.58 2.68 17.20
C ARG A 205 20.43 3.66 16.99
N LYS A 206 19.44 3.30 16.16
CA LYS A 206 18.23 4.12 15.92
C LYS A 206 17.44 4.38 17.20
N SER A 207 17.34 3.38 18.09
CA SER A 207 16.70 3.57 19.41
C SER A 207 17.40 4.62 20.24
N ARG A 208 18.73 4.62 20.27
CA ARG A 208 19.50 5.61 21.02
C ARG A 208 19.38 7.03 20.45
N GLU A 209 19.19 7.14 19.15
CA GLU A 209 18.96 8.41 18.43
C GLU A 209 17.52 8.94 18.60
N GLY A 210 16.64 8.20 19.29
CA GLY A 210 15.24 8.57 19.52
C GLY A 210 14.31 8.32 18.33
N GLU A 211 14.77 7.59 17.33
CA GLU A 211 14.06 7.38 16.05
C GLU A 211 13.28 6.06 15.99
N LEU A 212 13.34 5.23 17.03
CA LEU A 212 12.71 3.91 17.07
C LEU A 212 11.17 3.93 17.14
N HIS A 213 10.57 5.09 17.26
CA HIS A 213 9.11 5.24 17.34
C HIS A 213 8.44 5.34 15.96
N LEU A 214 9.22 5.32 14.89
CA LEU A 214 8.68 5.38 13.53
C LEU A 214 8.33 3.98 13.04
N PRO A 215 7.20 3.83 12.34
CA PRO A 215 6.86 2.55 11.74
C PRO A 215 7.92 2.12 10.73
N LEU A 216 8.14 0.80 10.63
CA LEU A 216 9.07 0.23 9.66
C LEU A 216 8.37 -0.08 8.34
N SER A 217 9.04 0.19 7.23
CA SER A 217 8.66 -0.26 5.89
C SER A 217 9.73 -1.22 5.36
N VAL A 218 9.35 -2.49 5.22
CA VAL A 218 10.30 -3.57 4.90
C VAL A 218 10.14 -3.96 3.43
N PHE A 219 11.20 -3.76 2.67
CA PHE A 219 11.36 -4.18 1.28
C PHE A 219 12.46 -5.24 1.23
N ALA A 220 12.09 -6.46 0.95
CA ALA A 220 13.01 -7.58 1.03
C ALA A 220 12.99 -8.43 -0.23
N ARG A 221 14.16 -8.96 -0.62
CA ARG A 221 14.32 -9.90 -1.71
C ARG A 221 15.46 -10.85 -1.37
N GLY A 222 15.20 -12.15 -1.45
CA GLY A 222 16.21 -13.14 -1.11
C GLY A 222 15.64 -14.54 -0.99
N ARG A 223 16.48 -15.44 -0.53
CA ARG A 223 16.11 -16.84 -0.24
C ARG A 223 15.16 -16.90 0.95
N ILE A 224 14.17 -17.79 0.90
CA ILE A 224 13.11 -17.90 1.92
C ILE A 224 13.68 -18.05 3.34
N PRO A 225 14.68 -18.91 3.62
CA PRO A 225 15.24 -19.01 4.97
C PRO A 225 15.81 -17.70 5.51
N LEU A 226 16.50 -16.92 4.66
CA LEU A 226 17.06 -15.61 5.05
C LEU A 226 15.99 -14.53 5.21
N LEU A 227 14.90 -14.61 4.47
CA LEU A 227 13.74 -13.71 4.66
C LEU A 227 13.04 -14.00 5.99
N ILE A 228 12.92 -15.27 6.39
CA ILE A 228 12.41 -15.65 7.72
C ILE A 228 13.37 -15.16 8.81
N SER A 229 14.68 -15.31 8.61
CA SER A 229 15.69 -14.79 9.54
C SER A 229 15.63 -13.26 9.68
N LEU A 230 15.46 -12.53 8.58
CA LEU A 230 15.21 -11.09 8.61
C LEU A 230 13.99 -10.73 9.46
N GLY A 231 12.88 -11.45 9.25
CA GLY A 231 11.67 -11.28 10.06
C GLY A 231 11.93 -11.49 11.55
N ARG A 232 12.66 -12.57 11.92
CA ARG A 232 13.04 -12.85 13.32
C ARG A 232 13.85 -11.71 13.93
N ALA A 233 14.76 -11.12 13.18
CA ALA A 233 15.55 -9.98 13.65
C ALA A 233 14.69 -8.72 13.90
N LEU A 234 13.52 -8.63 13.28
CA LEU A 234 12.57 -7.50 13.42
C LEU A 234 11.44 -7.76 14.43
N CYS A 235 11.38 -8.93 15.06
CA CYS A 235 10.26 -9.36 15.90
C CYS A 235 9.98 -8.46 17.12
N ALA A 236 10.95 -7.69 17.59
CA ALA A 236 10.81 -6.78 18.73
C ALA A 236 10.32 -5.38 18.34
N THR A 237 9.91 -5.17 17.09
CA THR A 237 9.55 -3.84 16.59
C THR A 237 8.04 -3.70 16.45
N ASP A 238 7.49 -2.67 17.07
CA ASP A 238 6.08 -2.29 16.93
C ASP A 238 5.87 -1.43 15.67
N GLY A 239 4.80 -1.72 14.94
CA GLY A 239 4.39 -0.90 13.80
C GLY A 239 5.27 -1.10 12.55
N TYR A 240 5.04 -2.18 11.83
CA TYR A 240 5.73 -2.47 10.57
C TYR A 240 4.74 -2.73 9.42
N THR A 241 5.20 -2.48 8.21
CA THR A 241 4.55 -2.89 6.96
C THR A 241 5.56 -3.66 6.11
N VAL A 242 5.24 -4.89 5.76
CA VAL A 242 6.04 -5.69 4.83
C VAL A 242 5.43 -5.56 3.44
N TYR A 243 6.24 -5.17 2.46
CA TYR A 243 5.81 -5.01 1.08
C TYR A 243 6.07 -6.27 0.26
N GLN A 244 5.17 -6.53 -0.71
CA GLN A 244 5.24 -7.68 -1.60
C GLN A 244 5.67 -7.24 -2.99
N PRO A 245 6.71 -7.85 -3.60
CA PRO A 245 7.02 -7.61 -5.00
C PRO A 245 6.00 -8.32 -5.91
N HIS A 246 5.28 -7.57 -6.73
CA HIS A 246 4.33 -8.10 -7.70
C HIS A 246 5.01 -8.28 -9.06
N ARG A 247 4.98 -9.50 -9.60
CA ARG A 247 5.69 -9.84 -10.84
C ARG A 247 5.03 -9.27 -12.09
N ASP A 248 3.71 -9.19 -12.08
CA ASP A 248 2.87 -8.68 -13.16
C ASP A 248 3.05 -7.18 -13.39
N THR A 249 3.14 -6.40 -12.31
CA THR A 249 3.25 -4.93 -12.37
C THR A 249 4.67 -4.42 -12.16
N GLY A 250 5.59 -5.23 -11.64
CA GLY A 250 6.91 -4.82 -11.17
C GLY A 250 6.86 -3.87 -9.95
N SER A 251 5.68 -3.65 -9.37
CA SER A 251 5.44 -2.77 -8.24
C SER A 251 5.57 -3.51 -6.90
N TRP A 252 5.80 -2.73 -5.84
CA TRP A 252 5.74 -3.20 -4.46
C TRP A 252 4.45 -2.78 -3.75
N ARG A 253 3.60 -2.00 -4.41
CA ARG A 253 2.37 -1.46 -3.82
C ARG A 253 1.32 -2.55 -3.77
N TRP A 254 0.76 -2.75 -2.58
CA TRP A 254 -0.43 -3.58 -2.42
C TRP A 254 -1.57 -3.07 -3.30
N ALA A 255 -2.32 -3.97 -3.91
CA ALA A 255 -3.51 -3.60 -4.66
C ALA A 255 -4.57 -2.99 -3.74
N GLU A 256 -5.36 -2.07 -4.28
CA GLU A 256 -6.49 -1.48 -3.55
C GLU A 256 -7.58 -2.54 -3.35
N GLU A 257 -8.03 -2.66 -2.10
CA GLU A 257 -9.11 -3.58 -1.75
C GLU A 257 -10.45 -2.94 -2.15
N THR A 258 -11.22 -3.65 -2.94
CA THR A 258 -12.55 -3.17 -3.41
C THR A 258 -13.65 -3.29 -2.36
N GLY A 259 -13.30 -3.68 -1.12
CA GLY A 259 -14.21 -3.84 0.02
C GLY A 259 -14.96 -5.19 -0.02
N GLY A 260 -14.81 -5.97 1.02
CA GLY A 260 -15.43 -7.29 1.18
C GLY A 260 -14.47 -8.29 1.84
N ASP A 261 -15.00 -9.45 2.21
CA ASP A 261 -14.20 -10.55 2.71
C ASP A 261 -13.42 -11.22 1.56
N LEU A 262 -12.25 -11.78 1.87
CA LEU A 262 -11.47 -12.59 0.93
C LEU A 262 -12.31 -13.75 0.42
N THR A 263 -12.30 -13.98 -0.89
CA THR A 263 -12.94 -15.15 -1.47
C THR A 263 -12.17 -16.43 -1.08
N PRO A 264 -12.80 -17.63 -1.13
CA PRO A 264 -12.11 -18.89 -0.83
C PRO A 264 -10.84 -19.13 -1.68
N ASN A 265 -10.76 -18.55 -2.87
CA ASN A 265 -9.58 -18.64 -3.74
C ASN A 265 -8.44 -17.69 -3.30
N GLU A 266 -8.78 -16.61 -2.61
CA GLU A 266 -7.85 -15.58 -2.11
C GLU A 266 -7.46 -15.80 -0.65
N ASP A 267 -8.14 -16.72 0.06
CA ASP A 267 -7.90 -17.01 1.48
C ASP A 267 -6.87 -18.13 1.68
N VAL A 268 -6.33 -18.18 2.87
CA VAL A 268 -5.45 -19.25 3.34
C VAL A 268 -6.13 -20.02 4.46
N ARG A 269 -5.88 -21.33 4.53
CA ARG A 269 -6.47 -22.22 5.54
C ARG A 269 -5.47 -23.19 6.08
N VAL A 270 -5.72 -23.68 7.30
CA VAL A 270 -4.93 -24.73 7.93
C VAL A 270 -5.59 -26.10 7.68
N VAL A 271 -4.82 -27.03 7.13
CA VAL A 271 -5.13 -28.47 7.10
C VAL A 271 -4.42 -29.12 8.27
N ARG A 272 -5.21 -29.66 9.20
CA ARG A 272 -4.70 -30.31 10.40
C ARG A 272 -4.61 -31.83 10.21
N PRO A 273 -3.65 -32.50 10.84
CA PRO A 273 -3.57 -33.96 10.81
C PRO A 273 -4.82 -34.57 11.48
N SER A 274 -5.29 -35.69 10.95
CA SER A 274 -6.50 -36.38 11.44
C SER A 274 -6.38 -36.92 12.87
N ASN A 275 -5.14 -37.24 13.33
CA ASN A 275 -4.85 -37.67 14.69
C ASN A 275 -3.52 -37.02 15.11
N PRO A 276 -3.52 -35.89 15.82
CA PRO A 276 -2.31 -35.34 16.41
C PRO A 276 -1.88 -36.23 17.58
N GLY A 277 -1.13 -37.26 17.27
CA GLY A 277 -0.56 -38.16 18.28
C GLY A 277 0.48 -37.43 19.12
N THR A 278 0.44 -37.58 20.45
CA THR A 278 1.41 -36.95 21.36
C THR A 278 2.85 -37.46 21.20
N SER A 279 3.07 -38.50 20.39
CA SER A 279 4.38 -39.11 20.13
C SER A 279 4.99 -38.73 18.79
N ALA A 280 4.18 -38.23 17.84
CA ALA A 280 4.67 -37.84 16.51
C ALA A 280 5.36 -36.47 16.54
N ILE A 281 6.39 -36.31 15.72
CA ILE A 281 7.13 -35.04 15.61
C ILE A 281 6.26 -34.00 14.87
N PRO A 282 5.92 -32.88 15.52
CA PRO A 282 5.19 -31.82 14.79
C PRO A 282 6.07 -31.24 13.68
N ALA A 283 5.47 -31.04 12.53
CA ALA A 283 6.09 -30.38 11.38
C ALA A 283 5.09 -29.43 10.71
N VAL A 284 5.58 -28.37 10.06
CA VAL A 284 4.74 -27.40 9.37
C VAL A 284 5.14 -27.29 7.90
N ALA A 285 4.15 -27.41 7.03
CA ALA A 285 4.26 -27.09 5.61
C ALA A 285 3.47 -25.83 5.29
N VAL A 286 4.04 -24.93 4.47
CA VAL A 286 3.34 -23.72 4.01
C VAL A 286 3.36 -23.67 2.48
N SER A 287 2.20 -23.92 1.87
CA SER A 287 2.00 -24.06 0.43
C SER A 287 1.18 -22.86 -0.09
N ILE A 288 1.83 -21.73 -0.37
CA ILE A 288 1.18 -20.51 -0.85
C ILE A 288 1.64 -20.15 -2.28
N SER A 289 2.94 -20.05 -2.54
CA SER A 289 3.46 -19.77 -3.87
C SER A 289 3.75 -21.02 -4.69
N GLY A 290 3.69 -22.18 -4.07
CA GLY A 290 3.89 -23.48 -4.67
C GLY A 290 3.37 -24.58 -3.74
N ASN A 291 3.42 -25.82 -4.18
CA ASN A 291 3.01 -26.98 -3.39
C ASN A 291 4.19 -27.56 -2.62
N VAL A 292 3.98 -27.89 -1.35
CA VAL A 292 4.91 -28.65 -0.51
C VAL A 292 4.29 -30.01 -0.29
N SER A 293 4.93 -31.07 -0.81
CA SER A 293 4.42 -32.43 -0.76
C SER A 293 4.69 -33.09 0.59
N GLN A 294 3.70 -33.79 1.14
CA GLN A 294 3.88 -34.59 2.35
C GLN A 294 4.88 -35.72 2.14
N ASP A 295 4.84 -36.39 0.98
CA ASP A 295 5.76 -37.50 0.69
C ASP A 295 7.22 -37.02 0.69
N GLU A 296 7.51 -35.84 0.13
CA GLU A 296 8.85 -35.24 0.15
C GLU A 296 9.31 -34.92 1.57
N ILE A 297 8.40 -34.50 2.45
CA ILE A 297 8.71 -34.24 3.86
C ILE A 297 8.99 -35.54 4.60
N GLU A 298 8.16 -36.58 4.39
CA GLU A 298 8.32 -37.90 5.02
C GLU A 298 9.63 -38.57 4.61
N ASP A 299 10.09 -38.37 3.38
CA ASP A 299 11.38 -38.90 2.90
C ASP A 299 12.58 -38.25 3.64
N ILE A 300 12.42 -37.06 4.22
CA ILE A 300 13.50 -36.32 4.88
C ILE A 300 13.49 -36.51 6.38
N ILE A 301 12.32 -36.36 7.03
CA ILE A 301 12.22 -36.38 8.48
C ILE A 301 11.51 -37.63 9.03
N GLY A 302 11.12 -38.55 8.15
CA GLY A 302 10.46 -39.81 8.51
C GLY A 302 8.93 -39.70 8.52
N LYS A 303 8.28 -40.85 8.63
CA LYS A 303 6.81 -40.96 8.56
C LYS A 303 6.09 -40.74 9.88
N ASP A 304 6.80 -40.72 11.01
CA ASP A 304 6.22 -40.48 12.33
C ASP A 304 6.11 -39.00 12.64
N ILE A 305 5.33 -38.30 11.79
CA ILE A 305 5.14 -36.84 11.84
C ILE A 305 3.69 -36.46 12.04
N CYS A 306 3.49 -35.33 12.73
CA CYS A 306 2.24 -34.66 12.87
C CYS A 306 2.28 -33.39 11.99
N LEU A 307 1.89 -33.51 10.69
CA LEU A 307 2.05 -32.45 9.71
C LEU A 307 0.86 -31.50 9.73
N TYR A 308 1.13 -30.24 10.03
CA TYR A 308 0.21 -29.12 9.86
C TYR A 308 0.52 -28.41 8.53
N THR A 309 -0.48 -28.22 7.70
CA THR A 309 -0.27 -27.57 6.40
C THR A 309 -1.09 -26.30 6.28
N ILE A 310 -0.45 -25.17 5.99
CA ILE A 310 -1.15 -23.94 5.55
C ILE A 310 -1.17 -23.95 4.02
N VAL A 311 -2.37 -23.86 3.46
CA VAL A 311 -2.56 -23.86 2.01
C VAL A 311 -3.31 -22.61 1.56
N ALA A 312 -2.92 -22.05 0.42
CA ALA A 312 -3.70 -21.05 -0.29
C ALA A 312 -4.89 -21.69 -1.01
N GLY A 313 -5.96 -20.93 -1.22
CA GLY A 313 -7.11 -21.39 -1.98
C GLY A 313 -6.71 -21.82 -3.40
N VAL A 314 -5.92 -20.98 -4.07
CA VAL A 314 -5.25 -21.30 -5.36
C VAL A 314 -3.77 -20.96 -5.22
N PRO A 315 -2.89 -21.93 -4.91
CA PRO A 315 -1.46 -21.68 -4.78
C PRO A 315 -0.84 -21.13 -6.07
N GLY A 316 -0.01 -20.10 -5.94
CA GLY A 316 0.69 -19.50 -7.08
C GLY A 316 1.64 -18.38 -6.66
N ALA A 317 2.60 -18.09 -7.53
CA ALA A 317 3.62 -17.07 -7.27
C ALA A 317 3.03 -15.67 -7.06
N ASP A 318 1.86 -15.41 -7.65
CA ASP A 318 1.15 -14.13 -7.61
C ASP A 318 -0.08 -14.16 -6.69
N PHE A 319 -0.12 -15.08 -5.71
CA PHE A 319 -1.23 -15.21 -4.76
C PHE A 319 -1.42 -13.96 -3.90
N MET A 320 -0.33 -13.35 -3.43
CA MET A 320 -0.37 -12.20 -2.54
C MET A 320 -0.55 -10.89 -3.31
N HIS A 321 -1.78 -10.41 -3.42
CA HIS A 321 -2.13 -9.11 -4.03
C HIS A 321 -2.52 -8.05 -3.02
N TYR A 322 -3.20 -8.45 -1.92
CA TYR A 322 -3.80 -7.56 -0.95
C TYR A 322 -3.11 -7.66 0.41
N GLU A 323 -3.02 -6.54 1.11
CA GLU A 323 -2.47 -6.52 2.48
C GLU A 323 -3.34 -7.32 3.46
N SER A 324 -4.65 -7.43 3.21
CA SER A 324 -5.57 -8.26 3.99
C SER A 324 -5.21 -9.74 3.97
N GLN A 325 -4.71 -10.25 2.83
CA GLN A 325 -4.23 -11.63 2.73
C GLN A 325 -3.04 -11.88 3.64
N LEU A 326 -2.09 -10.94 3.73
CA LEU A 326 -0.95 -11.04 4.64
C LEU A 326 -1.39 -10.95 6.10
N ARG A 327 -2.35 -10.07 6.44
CA ARG A 327 -2.96 -10.00 7.78
C ARG A 327 -3.65 -11.31 8.14
N ARG A 328 -4.43 -11.86 7.22
CA ARG A 328 -5.10 -13.15 7.40
C ARG A 328 -4.09 -14.30 7.64
N PHE A 329 -3.02 -14.35 6.84
CA PHE A 329 -1.94 -15.31 7.08
C PHE A 329 -1.31 -15.15 8.46
N ARG A 330 -1.01 -13.91 8.88
CA ARG A 330 -0.46 -13.60 10.20
C ARG A 330 -1.30 -14.18 11.32
N ASP A 331 -2.61 -13.98 11.26
CA ASP A 331 -3.54 -14.44 12.30
C ASP A 331 -3.58 -15.98 12.35
N ILE A 332 -3.65 -16.62 11.19
CA ILE A 332 -3.62 -18.09 11.06
C ILE A 332 -2.29 -18.67 11.57
N TRP A 333 -1.17 -18.06 11.19
CA TRP A 333 0.16 -18.50 11.63
C TRP A 333 0.31 -18.40 13.14
N SER A 334 -0.08 -17.29 13.73
CA SER A 334 -0.05 -17.05 15.17
C SER A 334 -0.88 -18.08 15.95
N GLN A 335 -2.10 -18.34 15.44
CA GLN A 335 -2.99 -19.35 16.03
C GLN A 335 -2.38 -20.75 15.95
N LEU A 336 -1.83 -21.14 14.79
CA LEU A 336 -1.20 -22.44 14.59
C LEU A 336 0.02 -22.64 15.50
N MET A 337 0.88 -21.62 15.63
CA MET A 337 2.03 -21.70 16.55
C MET A 337 1.59 -21.83 18.02
N GLY A 338 0.52 -21.15 18.41
CA GLY A 338 -0.12 -21.31 19.72
C GLY A 338 -0.61 -22.74 19.94
N GLU A 339 -1.34 -23.30 18.98
CA GLU A 339 -1.85 -24.68 19.02
C GLU A 339 -0.70 -25.72 19.15
N ILE A 340 0.37 -25.57 18.38
CA ILE A 340 1.54 -26.48 18.45
C ILE A 340 2.20 -26.42 19.83
N ARG A 341 2.36 -25.23 20.42
CA ARG A 341 2.92 -25.10 21.80
C ARG A 341 2.05 -25.77 22.85
N GLU A 342 0.72 -25.71 22.71
CA GLU A 342 -0.21 -26.34 23.64
C GLU A 342 -0.21 -27.87 23.52
N ILE A 343 -0.24 -28.41 22.31
CA ILE A 343 -0.33 -29.84 22.03
C ILE A 343 1.03 -30.51 22.27
N SER A 344 2.12 -29.83 21.93
CA SER A 344 3.48 -30.39 22.00
C SER A 344 4.44 -29.53 22.84
N PRO A 345 4.16 -29.31 24.15
CA PRO A 345 4.93 -28.38 24.99
C PRO A 345 6.39 -28.78 25.25
N LYS A 346 6.76 -30.01 24.90
CA LYS A 346 8.13 -30.51 25.07
C LYS A 346 8.93 -30.56 23.77
N VAL A 347 8.33 -30.12 22.65
CA VAL A 347 9.02 -30.10 21.37
C VAL A 347 10.16 -29.08 21.43
N GLN A 348 11.35 -29.50 21.06
CA GLN A 348 12.54 -28.64 21.03
C GLN A 348 12.80 -28.10 19.64
N ASN A 349 12.46 -28.85 18.61
CA ASN A 349 12.71 -28.52 17.21
C ASN A 349 11.43 -28.67 16.39
N LEU A 350 11.11 -27.68 15.59
CA LEU A 350 9.98 -27.66 14.68
C LEU A 350 10.46 -27.55 13.23
N PRO A 351 10.41 -28.64 12.45
CA PRO A 351 10.69 -28.58 11.02
C PRO A 351 9.66 -27.76 10.28
N ILE A 352 10.13 -26.82 9.43
CA ILE A 352 9.30 -25.93 8.63
C ILE A 352 9.74 -25.99 7.17
N PHE A 353 8.80 -26.36 6.30
CA PHE A 353 8.95 -26.43 4.85
C PHE A 353 8.05 -25.40 4.21
N SER A 354 8.60 -24.47 3.45
CA SER A 354 7.81 -23.33 2.98
C SER A 354 8.06 -22.98 1.52
N ALA A 355 6.96 -22.97 0.75
CA ALA A 355 6.88 -22.39 -0.58
C ALA A 355 5.97 -21.15 -0.50
N VAL A 356 6.56 -19.99 -0.21
CA VAL A 356 5.83 -18.78 0.18
C VAL A 356 6.32 -17.55 -0.55
N PRO A 357 5.45 -16.52 -0.74
CA PRO A 357 5.87 -15.20 -1.18
C PRO A 357 6.80 -14.50 -0.18
N VAL A 358 7.53 -13.51 -0.66
CA VAL A 358 8.51 -12.73 0.12
C VAL A 358 7.91 -12.16 1.41
N SER A 359 6.75 -11.50 1.29
CA SER A 359 6.08 -10.88 2.44
C SER A 359 5.69 -11.89 3.51
N VAL A 360 5.25 -13.07 3.09
CA VAL A 360 4.88 -14.18 4.00
C VAL A 360 6.11 -14.71 4.74
N ALA A 361 7.23 -14.92 4.04
CA ALA A 361 8.47 -15.39 4.67
C ALA A 361 8.95 -14.43 5.77
N VAL A 362 8.98 -13.12 5.48
CA VAL A 362 9.33 -12.10 6.49
C VAL A 362 8.31 -12.10 7.63
N GLN A 363 7.01 -12.19 7.32
CA GLN A 363 5.95 -12.21 8.33
C GLN A 363 6.05 -13.42 9.27
N MET A 364 6.41 -14.61 8.77
CA MET A 364 6.67 -15.79 9.61
C MET A 364 7.72 -15.48 10.66
N GLY A 365 8.86 -14.95 10.24
CA GLY A 365 9.96 -14.64 11.15
C GLY A 365 9.61 -13.57 12.19
N ILE A 366 8.87 -12.51 11.81
CA ILE A 366 8.44 -11.47 12.75
C ILE A 366 7.60 -12.05 13.89
N GLN A 367 6.85 -13.11 13.63
CA GLN A 367 6.00 -13.76 14.62
C GLN A 367 6.68 -14.84 15.45
N HIS A 368 7.96 -15.11 15.22
CA HIS A 368 8.72 -16.02 16.08
C HIS A 368 8.93 -15.40 17.46
N ILE A 369 8.51 -16.08 18.50
CA ILE A 369 8.65 -15.64 19.89
C ILE A 369 9.63 -16.56 20.66
N GLN A 370 10.13 -16.06 21.79
CA GLN A 370 11.08 -16.81 22.62
C GLN A 370 10.50 -18.14 23.16
N ALA A 371 9.16 -18.25 23.26
CA ALA A 371 8.49 -19.47 23.71
C ALA A 371 8.32 -20.51 22.61
N ASP A 372 8.65 -20.19 21.36
CA ASP A 372 8.60 -21.15 20.26
C ASP A 372 9.76 -22.15 20.36
N PRO A 373 9.57 -23.40 19.88
CA PRO A 373 10.69 -24.32 19.68
C PRO A 373 11.68 -23.75 18.67
N CYS A 374 12.89 -24.29 18.64
CA CYS A 374 13.83 -23.97 17.57
C CYS A 374 13.23 -24.32 16.20
N TRP A 375 13.08 -23.36 15.29
CA TRP A 375 12.61 -23.63 13.95
C TRP A 375 13.74 -24.18 13.08
N LEU A 376 13.56 -25.36 12.53
CA LEU A 376 14.43 -25.93 11.52
C LEU A 376 13.86 -25.60 10.15
N ILE A 377 14.41 -24.57 9.51
CA ILE A 377 13.91 -24.09 8.21
C ILE A 377 14.57 -24.87 7.09
N TYR A 378 13.73 -25.49 6.26
CA TYR A 378 14.15 -26.23 5.07
C TYR A 378 13.97 -25.40 3.81
N GLU A 379 14.85 -25.57 2.86
CA GLU A 379 14.80 -24.93 1.55
C GLU A 379 14.75 -25.97 0.43
N LEU A 380 13.88 -25.73 -0.56
CA LEU A 380 13.79 -26.59 -1.73
C LEU A 380 14.96 -26.32 -2.67
N ARG A 381 15.74 -27.34 -2.95
CA ARG A 381 16.91 -27.32 -3.81
C ARG A 381 16.56 -27.83 -5.20
N THR A 382 16.41 -26.94 -6.16
CA THR A 382 16.16 -27.32 -7.57
C THR A 382 17.30 -28.12 -8.19
N THR A 383 18.54 -27.90 -7.72
CA THR A 383 19.72 -28.61 -8.21
C THR A 383 19.88 -30.03 -7.65
N LYS A 384 19.35 -30.32 -6.45
CA LYS A 384 19.40 -31.62 -5.78
C LYS A 384 18.05 -32.35 -5.75
N ASN A 385 17.03 -31.72 -6.31
CA ASN A 385 15.67 -32.23 -6.41
C ASN A 385 15.06 -32.66 -5.06
N GLY A 386 15.18 -31.79 -4.04
CA GLY A 386 14.65 -32.10 -2.70
C GLY A 386 14.87 -30.97 -1.69
N TRP A 387 14.30 -31.15 -0.51
CA TRP A 387 14.44 -30.22 0.62
C TRP A 387 15.71 -30.47 1.40
N GLU A 388 16.40 -29.42 1.82
CA GLU A 388 17.60 -29.49 2.64
C GLU A 388 17.47 -28.50 3.81
N LYS A 389 17.91 -28.91 5.04
CA LYS A 389 17.91 -28.02 6.19
C LYS A 389 18.87 -26.85 5.94
N ALA A 390 18.35 -25.64 5.96
CA ALA A 390 19.07 -24.43 5.62
C ALA A 390 19.55 -23.66 6.85
N ILE A 391 18.65 -23.38 7.81
CA ILE A 391 18.97 -22.61 9.02
C ILE A 391 18.20 -23.14 10.24
N GLU A 392 18.74 -22.83 11.42
CA GLU A 392 18.08 -22.98 12.72
C GLU A 392 17.83 -21.61 13.33
N LEU A 393 16.57 -21.36 13.73
CA LEU A 393 16.17 -20.11 14.39
C LEU A 393 15.70 -20.41 15.82
N ARG A 394 16.31 -19.75 16.80
CA ARG A 394 16.03 -19.87 18.22
C ARG A 394 15.43 -18.62 18.82
#